data_1afc8b66b76451ae98945fc80184b340
#
_entry.id   1afc8b66b76451ae98945fc80184b340
#
_cell.length_a   1.000
_cell.length_b   1.000
_cell.length_c   1.000
_cell.angle_alpha   90.00
_cell.angle_beta   90.00
_cell.angle_gamma   90.00
#
_symmetry.space_group_name_H-M   'P 1'
#
loop_
_entity.id
_entity.type
_entity.pdbx_description
1 polymer ?
#
loop_
_entity_poly.entity_id
_entity_poly.type
_entity_poly.pdbx_seq_one_letter_code
_entity_poly.pdbx_strand_id
1 'polypeptide(L)'
;MRALDDIEAECLAASTSDGAAASLDPRRVERIAARVAALRSPPTPPARGVSKHRAFDFSKHAARKIALHVCYLGWDYHGFASQGAASAAAPRTVEQALFDALAKTKLVESARDVFKVADYARCGRTDRGVSGLGQIVTLRARSNGAEGVDEELDYVALLNRALPNDVRALGWAPVDDELNARFDCEWRQYKYFFEKTDGLDLGAMREAARAFEGVHDFRNFCRMDAENVKSFTRNVLECTIEESHDGKLMYINVRGTAFLWHQVRCMASVLFMIGLGHESPTVVTELLDLERTPRKPQYPMAPEHALLLWRSGYDKTRLDAERMHVSDGALAQLETHVAGHMHAQRVRAAILEETWAHLVRSRARRTCASSANDRDGSTLARELAAVTCAGNVSVAKSRHQRLRDRPTEATFEERRARVESK
;
A
#
# COMPACT_ATOMS: atom_id res chain seq x y z
N MET A 1 -27.89 -12.61 -19.84
CA MET A 1 -27.71 -14.04 -20.17
C MET A 1 -28.49 -14.43 -21.41
N ARG A 2 -29.84 -14.46 -21.47
CA ARG A 2 -30.59 -14.89 -22.68
C ARG A 2 -30.14 -14.23 -24.01
N ALA A 3 -29.77 -12.95 -24.02
CA ALA A 3 -29.35 -12.25 -25.24
C ALA A 3 -27.94 -12.63 -25.74
N LEU A 4 -27.08 -13.18 -24.88
CA LEU A 4 -25.78 -13.75 -25.26
C LEU A 4 -25.95 -15.16 -25.78
N ASP A 5 -26.82 -15.94 -25.15
CA ASP A 5 -27.15 -17.32 -25.58
C ASP A 5 -27.76 -17.32 -26.99
N ASP A 6 -28.59 -16.32 -27.31
CA ASP A 6 -29.19 -16.15 -28.66
C ASP A 6 -28.13 -15.79 -29.73
N ILE A 7 -27.10 -15.01 -29.38
CA ILE A 7 -25.99 -14.65 -30.29
C ILE A 7 -25.05 -15.84 -30.50
N GLU A 8 -24.76 -16.60 -29.45
CA GLU A 8 -23.98 -17.84 -29.54
C GLU A 8 -24.68 -18.88 -30.40
N ALA A 9 -25.99 -19.08 -30.25
CA ALA A 9 -26.79 -19.97 -31.07
C ALA A 9 -26.80 -19.51 -32.55
N GLU A 10 -26.83 -18.24 -32.84
CA GLU A 10 -26.78 -17.66 -34.19
C GLU A 10 -25.40 -17.82 -34.84
N CYS A 11 -24.32 -17.73 -34.05
CA CYS A 11 -22.95 -18.01 -34.50
C CYS A 11 -22.68 -19.51 -34.72
N LEU A 12 -23.20 -20.39 -33.84
CA LEU A 12 -23.10 -21.83 -34.02
C LEU A 12 -23.86 -22.32 -35.27
N ALA A 13 -25.08 -21.82 -35.50
CA ALA A 13 -25.87 -22.16 -36.68
C ALA A 13 -25.20 -21.74 -38.01
N ALA A 14 -24.32 -20.72 -37.95
CA ALA A 14 -23.54 -20.29 -39.12
C ALA A 14 -22.30 -21.16 -39.39
N SER A 15 -21.83 -21.95 -38.41
CA SER A 15 -20.64 -22.81 -38.54
C SER A 15 -20.93 -24.24 -38.90
N THR A 16 -22.21 -24.67 -38.98
CA THR A 16 -22.61 -26.07 -39.24
C THR A 16 -23.09 -26.34 -40.67
N SER A 17 -23.00 -25.39 -41.60
CA SER A 17 -23.28 -25.68 -43.00
C SER A 17 -22.02 -26.03 -43.79
N ASP A 18 -21.99 -27.25 -44.36
CA ASP A 18 -20.94 -27.88 -45.10
C ASP A 18 -20.07 -27.02 -46.02
N GLY A 19 -18.77 -27.15 -45.87
CA GLY A 19 -17.74 -27.39 -46.90
C GLY A 19 -17.56 -26.37 -48.04
N ALA A 20 -18.05 -25.13 -47.98
CA ALA A 20 -17.65 -24.05 -48.89
C ALA A 20 -17.49 -22.75 -48.07
N ALA A 21 -16.39 -22.03 -48.28
CA ALA A 21 -16.14 -20.73 -47.70
C ALA A 21 -17.29 -19.74 -48.10
N ALA A 22 -18.44 -19.87 -47.46
CA ALA A 22 -19.56 -19.00 -47.62
C ALA A 22 -19.19 -17.64 -46.98
N SER A 23 -18.94 -16.66 -47.84
CA SER A 23 -18.85 -15.24 -47.46
C SER A 23 -20.09 -14.93 -46.62
N LEU A 24 -19.89 -14.66 -45.35
CA LEU A 24 -20.93 -14.22 -44.44
C LEU A 24 -21.60 -12.99 -45.06
N ASP A 25 -22.93 -13.03 -45.25
CA ASP A 25 -23.71 -11.89 -45.75
C ASP A 25 -23.34 -10.61 -45.01
N PRO A 26 -22.78 -9.60 -45.65
CA PRO A 26 -22.35 -8.36 -45.00
C PRO A 26 -23.42 -7.72 -44.09
N ARG A 27 -24.71 -7.85 -44.51
CA ARG A 27 -25.85 -7.35 -43.74
C ARG A 27 -26.09 -8.14 -42.44
N ARG A 28 -25.69 -9.42 -42.43
CA ARG A 28 -25.77 -10.27 -41.21
C ARG A 28 -24.65 -9.92 -40.25
N VAL A 29 -23.43 -9.69 -40.75
CA VAL A 29 -22.27 -9.28 -39.97
C VAL A 29 -22.54 -7.90 -39.35
N GLU A 30 -23.11 -6.99 -40.09
CA GLU A 30 -23.44 -5.64 -39.63
C GLU A 30 -24.52 -5.65 -38.52
N ARG A 31 -25.53 -6.53 -38.63
CA ARG A 31 -26.55 -6.73 -37.59
C ARG A 31 -25.95 -7.31 -36.29
N ILE A 32 -25.08 -8.30 -36.40
CA ILE A 32 -24.39 -8.87 -35.23
C ILE A 32 -23.49 -7.81 -34.59
N ALA A 33 -22.71 -7.08 -35.36
CA ALA A 33 -21.87 -6.00 -34.87
C ALA A 33 -22.67 -4.89 -34.16
N ALA A 34 -23.82 -4.51 -34.71
CA ALA A 34 -24.72 -3.52 -34.09
C ALA A 34 -25.31 -4.05 -32.76
N ARG A 35 -25.69 -5.34 -32.68
CA ARG A 35 -26.17 -5.97 -31.42
C ARG A 35 -25.08 -6.08 -30.38
N VAL A 36 -23.86 -6.42 -30.77
CA VAL A 36 -22.68 -6.47 -29.87
C VAL A 36 -22.33 -5.06 -29.39
N ALA A 37 -22.38 -4.05 -30.26
CA ALA A 37 -22.18 -2.66 -29.89
C ALA A 37 -23.25 -2.16 -28.89
N ALA A 38 -24.51 -2.52 -29.10
CA ALA A 38 -25.59 -2.20 -28.17
C ALA A 38 -25.46 -2.87 -26.80
N LEU A 39 -24.88 -4.09 -26.74
CA LEU A 39 -24.59 -4.80 -25.48
C LEU A 39 -23.35 -4.25 -24.75
N ARG A 40 -22.41 -3.65 -25.50
CA ARG A 40 -21.22 -2.98 -24.94
C ARG A 40 -21.48 -1.54 -24.48
N SER A 41 -22.53 -0.91 -24.99
CA SER A 41 -22.97 0.39 -24.49
C SER A 41 -23.72 0.17 -23.19
N PRO A 42 -23.28 0.73 -22.06
CA PRO A 42 -24.09 0.69 -20.84
C PRO A 42 -25.45 1.29 -21.16
N PRO A 43 -26.58 0.69 -20.71
CA PRO A 43 -27.89 1.26 -20.93
C PRO A 43 -27.85 2.70 -20.45
N THR A 44 -28.16 3.63 -21.33
CA THR A 44 -28.35 5.05 -20.96
C THR A 44 -29.41 5.05 -19.86
N PRO A 45 -29.05 5.41 -18.61
CA PRO A 45 -30.03 5.42 -17.56
C PRO A 45 -31.15 6.37 -18.02
N PRO A 46 -32.44 6.02 -17.82
CA PRO A 46 -33.53 6.91 -18.16
C PRO A 46 -33.23 8.26 -17.50
N ALA A 47 -33.34 9.34 -18.24
CA ALA A 47 -33.14 10.68 -17.74
C ALA A 47 -34.03 10.84 -16.50
N ARG A 48 -33.44 10.56 -15.32
CA ARG A 48 -34.11 10.88 -14.07
C ARG A 48 -34.27 12.37 -14.08
N GLY A 49 -35.51 12.81 -14.13
CA GLY A 49 -35.84 14.21 -13.97
C GLY A 49 -34.96 14.79 -12.87
N VAL A 50 -34.29 15.89 -13.17
CA VAL A 50 -33.42 16.58 -12.20
C VAL A 50 -34.33 16.98 -11.05
N SER A 51 -34.45 16.08 -10.06
CA SER A 51 -35.05 16.45 -8.79
C SER A 51 -34.17 17.58 -8.29
N LYS A 52 -34.74 18.74 -8.03
CA LYS A 52 -34.05 19.84 -7.33
C LYS A 52 -33.69 19.31 -5.95
N HIS A 53 -32.55 18.60 -5.85
CA HIS A 53 -32.00 18.18 -4.57
C HIS A 53 -31.75 19.46 -3.79
N ARG A 54 -32.59 19.72 -2.79
CA ARG A 54 -32.36 20.79 -1.83
C ARG A 54 -30.95 20.60 -1.28
N ALA A 55 -30.12 21.63 -1.36
CA ALA A 55 -28.76 21.58 -0.83
C ALA A 55 -28.82 21.12 0.63
N PHE A 56 -27.91 20.22 1.03
CA PHE A 56 -27.83 19.75 2.40
C PHE A 56 -27.40 20.91 3.31
N ASP A 57 -28.19 21.20 4.32
CA ASP A 57 -28.00 22.34 5.21
C ASP A 57 -27.22 21.90 6.45
N PHE A 58 -25.91 22.08 6.42
CA PHE A 58 -25.00 21.72 7.53
C PHE A 58 -25.26 22.54 8.79
N SER A 59 -25.81 23.76 8.68
CA SER A 59 -26.09 24.59 9.86
C SER A 59 -27.10 23.99 10.83
N LYS A 60 -27.89 23.03 10.39
CA LYS A 60 -28.91 22.31 11.18
C LYS A 60 -28.37 21.09 11.90
N HIS A 61 -27.11 20.78 11.76
CA HIS A 61 -26.49 19.60 12.35
C HIS A 61 -25.34 19.98 13.27
N ALA A 62 -25.19 19.25 14.37
CA ALA A 62 -24.02 19.35 15.22
C ALA A 62 -22.78 18.86 14.46
N ALA A 63 -21.61 19.30 14.94
CA ALA A 63 -20.33 18.78 14.50
C ALA A 63 -19.50 18.39 15.73
N ARG A 64 -18.78 17.27 15.65
CA ARG A 64 -17.86 16.84 16.71
C ARG A 64 -16.53 16.44 16.14
N LYS A 65 -15.48 16.52 16.95
CA LYS A 65 -14.17 16.00 16.61
C LYS A 65 -14.13 14.50 16.82
N ILE A 66 -13.70 13.79 15.79
CA ILE A 66 -13.55 12.33 15.80
C ILE A 66 -12.18 11.92 15.32
N ALA A 67 -11.71 10.78 15.80
CA ALA A 67 -10.65 10.01 15.18
C ALA A 67 -11.27 8.89 14.33
N LEU A 68 -10.72 8.65 13.14
CA LEU A 68 -11.07 7.53 12.27
C LEU A 68 -9.86 6.63 12.10
N HIS A 69 -10.08 5.32 12.25
CA HIS A 69 -9.10 4.30 11.93
C HIS A 69 -9.33 3.87 10.47
N VAL A 70 -8.34 4.10 9.62
CA VAL A 70 -8.44 3.88 8.17
C VAL A 70 -7.42 2.84 7.74
N CYS A 71 -7.88 1.79 7.03
CA CYS A 71 -7.01 0.85 6.35
C CYS A 71 -7.11 1.01 4.82
N TYR A 72 -6.03 0.64 4.13
CA TYR A 72 -5.98 0.67 2.68
C TYR A 72 -4.90 -0.26 2.10
N LEU A 73 -5.19 -0.82 0.93
CA LEU A 73 -4.24 -1.50 0.07
C LEU A 73 -3.65 -0.45 -0.87
N GLY A 74 -2.40 -0.07 -0.62
CA GLY A 74 -1.77 1.11 -1.26
C GLY A 74 -1.27 0.89 -2.69
N TRP A 75 -1.34 -0.34 -3.21
CA TRP A 75 -0.65 -0.74 -4.45
C TRP A 75 -1.00 0.11 -5.67
N ASP A 76 -2.28 0.51 -5.80
CA ASP A 76 -2.79 1.32 -6.91
C ASP A 76 -2.86 2.83 -6.59
N TYR A 77 -2.24 3.27 -5.47
CA TYR A 77 -2.26 4.65 -5.02
C TYR A 77 -0.88 5.31 -5.11
N HIS A 78 -0.88 6.60 -5.40
CA HIS A 78 0.33 7.44 -5.39
C HIS A 78 0.67 7.95 -3.99
N GLY A 79 0.45 7.10 -2.98
CA GLY A 79 0.63 7.38 -1.57
C GLY A 79 -0.65 7.80 -0.87
N PHE A 80 -0.52 8.05 0.43
CA PHE A 80 -1.65 8.46 1.25
C PHE A 80 -2.08 9.90 0.97
N ALA A 81 -1.15 10.84 1.05
CA ALA A 81 -1.44 12.27 1.10
C ALA A 81 -1.95 12.84 -0.22
N SER A 82 -3.08 13.56 -0.17
CA SER A 82 -3.60 14.34 -1.31
C SER A 82 -2.60 15.44 -1.70
N GLN A 83 -2.40 15.61 -3.00
CA GLN A 83 -1.49 16.61 -3.57
C GLN A 83 -2.20 17.92 -3.95
N GLY A 84 -3.46 18.08 -3.55
CA GLY A 84 -4.23 19.32 -3.76
C GLY A 84 -4.63 19.61 -5.21
N ALA A 85 -4.32 18.74 -6.16
CA ALA A 85 -4.64 18.95 -7.56
C ALA A 85 -6.10 18.56 -7.85
N ALA A 86 -6.95 19.54 -8.11
CA ALA A 86 -8.36 19.34 -8.51
C ALA A 86 -8.53 18.94 -9.99
N SER A 87 -7.52 18.36 -10.62
CA SER A 87 -7.55 17.94 -12.03
C SER A 87 -7.94 16.47 -12.14
N ALA A 88 -8.72 16.11 -13.15
CA ALA A 88 -9.03 14.71 -13.50
C ALA A 88 -7.77 13.89 -13.85
N ALA A 89 -6.64 14.54 -14.11
CA ALA A 89 -5.33 13.93 -14.33
C ALA A 89 -4.49 13.81 -13.05
N ALA A 90 -5.01 14.24 -11.89
CA ALA A 90 -4.29 14.13 -10.62
C ALA A 90 -4.12 12.66 -10.22
N PRO A 91 -2.94 12.28 -9.70
CA PRO A 91 -2.71 10.91 -9.28
C PRO A 91 -3.64 10.54 -8.12
N ARG A 92 -4.24 9.35 -8.20
CA ARG A 92 -5.14 8.80 -7.17
C ARG A 92 -4.39 8.64 -5.84
N THR A 93 -4.90 9.26 -4.77
CA THR A 93 -4.36 9.12 -3.40
C THR A 93 -5.44 8.61 -2.45
N VAL A 94 -5.02 7.95 -1.37
CA VAL A 94 -5.96 7.40 -0.37
C VAL A 94 -6.74 8.51 0.31
N GLU A 95 -6.08 9.60 0.67
CA GLU A 95 -6.67 10.75 1.34
C GLU A 95 -7.72 11.45 0.47
N GLN A 96 -7.49 11.56 -0.85
CA GLN A 96 -8.50 12.09 -1.75
C GLN A 96 -9.74 11.19 -1.80
N ALA A 97 -9.56 9.87 -1.86
CA ALA A 97 -10.68 8.92 -1.80
C ALA A 97 -11.47 9.03 -0.49
N LEU A 98 -10.77 9.26 0.64
CA LEU A 98 -11.42 9.52 1.93
C LEU A 98 -12.20 10.83 1.92
N PHE A 99 -11.63 11.91 1.38
CA PHE A 99 -12.29 13.22 1.29
C PHE A 99 -13.56 13.17 0.42
N ASP A 100 -13.48 12.47 -0.71
CA ASP A 100 -14.62 12.27 -1.59
C ASP A 100 -15.74 11.47 -0.89
N ALA A 101 -15.38 10.44 -0.13
CA ALA A 101 -16.34 9.65 0.66
C ALA A 101 -16.97 10.48 1.79
N LEU A 102 -16.19 11.28 2.52
CA LEU A 102 -16.67 12.18 3.57
C LEU A 102 -17.69 13.20 3.02
N ALA A 103 -17.37 13.81 1.87
CA ALA A 103 -18.28 14.76 1.23
C ALA A 103 -19.55 14.07 0.67
N LYS A 104 -19.40 12.91 0.03
CA LYS A 104 -20.51 12.12 -0.52
C LYS A 104 -21.50 11.69 0.57
N THR A 105 -20.99 11.31 1.75
CA THR A 105 -21.81 10.91 2.91
C THR A 105 -22.33 12.10 3.73
N LYS A 106 -22.02 13.33 3.31
CA LYS A 106 -22.39 14.55 4.05
C LYS A 106 -21.84 14.60 5.46
N LEU A 107 -20.69 14.00 5.69
CA LEU A 107 -19.97 14.12 6.96
C LEU A 107 -19.14 15.41 7.01
N VAL A 108 -18.71 15.90 5.85
CA VAL A 108 -18.10 17.22 5.66
C VAL A 108 -18.78 17.95 4.49
N GLU A 109 -18.66 19.26 4.48
CA GLU A 109 -19.33 20.11 3.46
C GLU A 109 -18.71 19.93 2.07
N SER A 110 -17.38 19.89 1.98
CA SER A 110 -16.63 19.83 0.73
C SER A 110 -15.39 18.98 0.85
N ALA A 111 -15.10 18.14 -0.15
CA ALA A 111 -13.86 17.39 -0.23
C ALA A 111 -12.62 18.28 -0.45
N ARG A 112 -12.79 19.47 -1.01
CA ARG A 112 -11.68 20.41 -1.32
C ARG A 112 -11.15 21.13 -0.11
N ASP A 113 -12.02 21.38 0.87
CA ASP A 113 -11.73 22.27 2.01
C ASP A 113 -11.56 21.51 3.32
N VAL A 114 -11.48 20.16 3.28
CA VAL A 114 -11.41 19.32 4.50
C VAL A 114 -10.29 19.76 5.44
N PHE A 115 -9.12 20.15 4.92
CA PHE A 115 -8.02 20.66 5.73
C PHE A 115 -8.33 21.95 6.47
N LYS A 116 -9.15 22.84 5.86
CA LYS A 116 -9.41 24.17 6.42
C LYS A 116 -10.65 24.18 7.31
N VAL A 117 -11.69 23.44 6.90
CA VAL A 117 -13.03 23.54 7.51
C VAL A 117 -13.22 22.44 8.56
N ALA A 118 -12.62 21.27 8.37
CA ALA A 118 -12.83 20.10 9.23
C ALA A 118 -11.71 19.88 10.25
N ASP A 119 -10.76 20.76 10.42
CA ASP A 119 -9.62 20.59 11.33
C ASP A 119 -8.97 19.20 11.18
N TYR A 120 -8.64 18.88 9.93
CA TYR A 120 -8.15 17.56 9.55
C TYR A 120 -6.66 17.39 9.86
N ALA A 121 -6.32 16.28 10.51
CA ALA A 121 -4.95 15.81 10.64
C ALA A 121 -4.83 14.33 10.35
N ARG A 122 -3.65 13.87 9.94
CA ARG A 122 -3.31 12.46 9.69
C ARG A 122 -2.10 12.05 10.51
N CYS A 123 -2.06 10.81 10.98
CA CYS A 123 -0.94 10.26 11.74
C CYS A 123 0.37 10.33 10.96
N GLY A 124 0.35 9.92 9.68
CA GLY A 124 1.54 9.89 8.86
C GLY A 124 1.25 9.88 7.37
N ARG A 125 2.30 10.07 6.57
CA ARG A 125 2.25 9.89 5.12
C ARG A 125 2.89 8.55 4.81
N THR A 126 2.20 7.72 4.02
CA THR A 126 2.81 6.56 3.38
C THR A 126 3.13 6.89 1.93
N ASP A 127 4.20 6.29 1.41
CA ASP A 127 4.66 6.51 0.05
C ASP A 127 3.75 5.81 -0.98
N ARG A 128 3.98 6.09 -2.27
CA ARG A 128 3.32 5.38 -3.37
C ARG A 128 3.47 3.88 -3.18
N GLY A 129 2.38 3.12 -3.35
CA GLY A 129 2.35 1.67 -3.30
C GLY A 129 2.36 1.07 -1.88
N VAL A 130 2.60 1.86 -0.84
CA VAL A 130 2.63 1.41 0.57
C VAL A 130 1.22 1.29 1.12
N SER A 131 0.93 0.15 1.77
CA SER A 131 -0.35 -0.10 2.42
C SER A 131 -0.37 0.39 3.87
N GLY A 132 -1.56 0.56 4.43
CA GLY A 132 -1.74 0.95 5.83
C GLY A 132 -2.91 0.22 6.46
N LEU A 133 -2.70 -0.33 7.65
CA LEU A 133 -3.74 -0.83 8.53
C LEU A 133 -3.92 0.12 9.72
N GLY A 134 -2.86 0.75 10.20
CA GLY A 134 -2.84 1.59 11.39
C GLY A 134 -2.87 3.09 11.12
N GLN A 135 -3.48 3.55 10.03
CA GLN A 135 -3.61 4.98 9.77
C GLN A 135 -4.73 5.57 10.60
N ILE A 136 -4.41 6.59 11.38
CA ILE A 136 -5.38 7.38 12.13
C ILE A 136 -5.48 8.77 11.51
N VAL A 137 -6.71 9.25 11.36
CA VAL A 137 -6.98 10.64 10.99
C VAL A 137 -7.94 11.26 12.00
N THR A 138 -7.77 12.54 12.30
CA THR A 138 -8.70 13.31 13.11
C THR A 138 -9.36 14.38 12.28
N LEU A 139 -10.64 14.63 12.50
CA LEU A 139 -11.37 15.69 11.81
C LEU A 139 -12.67 16.04 12.57
N ARG A 140 -13.22 17.22 12.28
CA ARG A 140 -14.58 17.56 12.67
C ARG A 140 -15.55 17.03 11.60
N ALA A 141 -16.44 16.16 12.02
CA ALA A 141 -17.48 15.58 11.16
C ALA A 141 -18.87 15.95 11.66
N ARG A 142 -19.84 15.92 10.75
CA ARG A 142 -21.26 16.07 11.12
C ARG A 142 -21.62 15.00 12.16
N SER A 143 -22.41 15.39 13.14
CA SER A 143 -22.92 14.58 14.25
C SER A 143 -24.43 14.71 14.34
N ASN A 144 -25.09 13.73 14.95
CA ASN A 144 -26.49 13.86 15.35
C ASN A 144 -26.65 14.48 16.74
N GLY A 145 -25.53 14.77 17.43
CA GLY A 145 -25.50 15.40 18.74
C GLY A 145 -25.67 14.41 19.91
N ALA A 146 -25.62 13.09 19.64
CA ALA A 146 -25.69 12.10 20.72
C ALA A 146 -24.46 12.12 21.61
N GLU A 147 -24.65 11.86 22.90
CA GLU A 147 -23.54 11.76 23.86
C GLU A 147 -22.82 10.40 23.75
N GLY A 148 -23.60 9.33 23.60
CA GLY A 148 -23.10 7.96 23.46
C GLY A 148 -22.59 7.64 22.05
N VAL A 149 -21.64 6.73 21.95
CA VAL A 149 -21.08 6.29 20.65
C VAL A 149 -22.06 5.39 19.88
N ASP A 150 -22.89 4.62 20.59
CA ASP A 150 -23.87 3.70 19.99
C ASP A 150 -25.08 4.43 19.39
N GLU A 151 -25.40 5.62 19.91
CA GLU A 151 -26.50 6.47 19.43
C GLU A 151 -26.05 7.47 18.38
N GLU A 152 -24.75 7.62 18.17
CA GLU A 152 -24.16 8.53 17.17
C GLU A 152 -24.30 7.93 15.75
N LEU A 153 -24.03 8.74 14.75
CA LEU A 153 -23.97 8.27 13.37
C LEU A 153 -22.97 7.11 13.24
N ASP A 154 -23.39 6.03 12.59
CA ASP A 154 -22.47 4.95 12.24
C ASP A 154 -21.51 5.42 11.13
N TYR A 155 -20.46 6.13 11.55
CA TYR A 155 -19.46 6.67 10.63
C TYR A 155 -18.78 5.57 9.79
N VAL A 156 -18.57 4.39 10.38
CA VAL A 156 -17.93 3.25 9.69
C VAL A 156 -18.81 2.74 8.56
N ALA A 157 -20.09 2.45 8.85
CA ALA A 157 -21.03 1.98 7.84
C ALA A 157 -21.26 3.04 6.74
N LEU A 158 -21.42 4.31 7.13
CA LEU A 158 -21.61 5.41 6.18
C LEU A 158 -20.42 5.54 5.21
N LEU A 159 -19.21 5.58 5.74
CA LEU A 159 -17.99 5.72 4.92
C LEU A 159 -17.76 4.51 4.04
N ASN A 160 -17.91 3.29 4.54
CA ASN A 160 -17.63 2.08 3.79
C ASN A 160 -18.59 1.83 2.62
N ARG A 161 -19.78 2.48 2.60
CA ARG A 161 -20.68 2.51 1.42
C ARG A 161 -20.16 3.42 0.31
N ALA A 162 -19.32 4.39 0.63
CA ALA A 162 -18.85 5.41 -0.31
C ALA A 162 -17.38 5.24 -0.70
N LEU A 163 -16.58 4.64 0.17
CA LEU A 163 -15.16 4.35 -0.04
C LEU A 163 -14.96 3.30 -1.15
N PRO A 164 -13.88 3.41 -1.94
CA PRO A 164 -13.49 2.37 -2.89
C PRO A 164 -13.10 1.08 -2.14
N ASN A 165 -13.15 -0.07 -2.84
CA ASN A 165 -13.00 -1.40 -2.25
C ASN A 165 -11.65 -1.63 -1.52
N ASP A 166 -10.64 -0.90 -1.89
CA ASP A 166 -9.27 -0.96 -1.36
C ASP A 166 -9.00 0.01 -0.20
N VAL A 167 -10.02 0.78 0.24
CA VAL A 167 -9.97 1.68 1.41
C VAL A 167 -11.15 1.41 2.31
N ARG A 168 -10.92 1.28 3.63
CA ARG A 168 -11.98 1.05 4.63
C ARG A 168 -11.75 1.86 5.88
N ALA A 169 -12.83 2.39 6.45
CA ALA A 169 -12.88 2.81 7.84
C ALA A 169 -13.10 1.56 8.71
N LEU A 170 -12.25 1.34 9.71
CA LEU A 170 -12.30 0.18 10.60
C LEU A 170 -12.95 0.51 11.93
N GLY A 171 -12.91 1.75 12.36
CA GLY A 171 -13.46 2.21 13.63
C GLY A 171 -13.38 3.72 13.75
N TRP A 172 -14.04 4.25 14.75
CA TRP A 172 -14.00 5.66 15.10
C TRP A 172 -14.06 5.86 16.62
N ALA A 173 -13.61 7.01 17.08
CA ALA A 173 -13.77 7.42 18.48
C ALA A 173 -14.03 8.94 18.56
N PRO A 174 -14.88 9.40 19.51
CA PRO A 174 -14.90 10.80 19.86
C PRO A 174 -13.57 11.16 20.53
N VAL A 175 -13.07 12.34 20.23
CA VAL A 175 -11.81 12.83 20.80
C VAL A 175 -11.94 14.29 21.20
N ASP A 176 -11.05 14.74 22.11
CA ASP A 176 -11.00 16.15 22.48
C ASP A 176 -10.60 17.03 21.29
N ASP A 177 -10.98 18.31 21.36
CA ASP A 177 -10.76 19.26 20.28
C ASP A 177 -9.28 19.55 20.01
N GLU A 178 -8.40 19.27 20.94
CA GLU A 178 -6.97 19.50 20.83
C GLU A 178 -6.21 18.30 20.23
N LEU A 179 -6.82 17.10 20.22
CA LEU A 179 -6.15 15.93 19.70
C LEU A 179 -5.80 16.06 18.21
N ASN A 180 -4.54 15.92 17.90
CA ASN A 180 -4.01 15.96 16.54
C ASN A 180 -3.37 14.63 16.15
N ALA A 181 -3.93 13.95 15.18
CA ALA A 181 -3.45 12.63 14.76
C ALA A 181 -1.95 12.58 14.41
N ARG A 182 -1.34 13.71 14.03
CA ARG A 182 0.08 13.76 13.66
C ARG A 182 0.99 14.00 14.86
N PHE A 183 0.65 14.99 15.67
CA PHE A 183 1.56 15.52 16.70
C PHE A 183 1.44 14.75 18.00
N ASP A 184 0.25 14.22 18.32
CA ASP A 184 0.03 13.39 19.51
C ASP A 184 0.33 11.89 19.26
N CYS A 185 0.72 11.51 18.04
CA CYS A 185 1.16 10.16 17.76
C CYS A 185 2.57 9.93 18.31
N GLU A 186 2.67 9.08 19.33
CA GLU A 186 3.92 8.77 20.03
C GLU A 186 4.84 7.87 19.24
N TRP A 187 4.29 6.86 18.55
CA TRP A 187 5.06 5.92 17.75
C TRP A 187 4.26 5.39 16.56
N ARG A 188 4.98 4.94 15.53
CA ARG A 188 4.46 4.23 14.35
C ARG A 188 5.19 2.91 14.25
N GLN A 189 4.46 1.87 13.87
CA GLN A 189 4.99 0.54 13.66
C GLN A 189 4.72 0.10 12.23
N TYR A 190 5.75 -0.43 11.59
CA TYR A 190 5.71 -0.93 10.23
C TYR A 190 6.06 -2.40 10.20
N LYS A 191 5.43 -3.14 9.27
CA LYS A 191 5.83 -4.51 8.89
C LYS A 191 6.26 -4.49 7.43
N TYR A 192 7.44 -5.02 7.14
CA TYR A 192 7.91 -5.23 5.79
C TYR A 192 7.92 -6.74 5.52
N PHE A 193 6.97 -7.22 4.71
CA PHE A 193 6.78 -8.65 4.43
C PHE A 193 7.75 -9.17 3.37
N PHE A 194 8.19 -10.43 3.53
CA PHE A 194 9.03 -11.12 2.56
C PHE A 194 8.89 -12.64 2.70
N GLU A 195 9.25 -13.37 1.64
CA GLU A 195 9.25 -14.82 1.64
C GLU A 195 10.47 -15.38 2.38
N LYS A 196 10.26 -16.43 3.18
CA LYS A 196 11.32 -17.21 3.78
C LYS A 196 11.93 -18.12 2.71
N THR A 197 13.18 -17.87 2.36
CA THR A 197 13.90 -18.67 1.37
C THR A 197 15.16 -19.25 1.96
N ASP A 198 15.58 -20.44 1.52
CA ASP A 198 16.80 -21.12 1.98
C ASP A 198 18.08 -20.33 1.71
N GLY A 199 18.00 -19.29 0.87
CA GLY A 199 19.11 -18.40 0.52
C GLY A 199 19.31 -17.23 1.48
N LEU A 200 18.40 -17.02 2.47
CA LEU A 200 18.48 -15.90 3.39
C LEU A 200 18.96 -16.36 4.78
N ASP A 201 20.07 -15.80 5.25
CA ASP A 201 20.54 -15.95 6.63
C ASP A 201 19.72 -15.04 7.56
N LEU A 202 18.63 -15.60 8.12
CA LEU A 202 17.79 -14.89 9.08
C LEU A 202 18.51 -14.60 10.40
N GLY A 203 19.54 -15.38 10.76
CA GLY A 203 20.36 -15.14 11.95
C GLY A 203 21.15 -13.85 11.82
N ALA A 204 21.89 -13.70 10.71
CA ALA A 204 22.63 -12.49 10.39
C ALA A 204 21.72 -11.27 10.24
N MET A 205 20.53 -11.43 9.63
CA MET A 205 19.54 -10.34 9.54
C MET A 205 19.04 -9.91 10.92
N ARG A 206 18.76 -10.85 11.84
CA ARG A 206 18.30 -10.53 13.21
C ARG A 206 19.38 -9.85 14.05
N GLU A 207 20.63 -10.25 13.89
CA GLU A 207 21.78 -9.58 14.51
C GLU A 207 21.87 -8.13 14.05
N ALA A 208 21.83 -7.90 12.74
CA ALA A 208 21.90 -6.58 12.13
C ALA A 208 20.69 -5.70 12.47
N ALA A 209 19.49 -6.28 12.57
CA ALA A 209 18.27 -5.55 12.89
C ALA A 209 18.33 -4.86 14.26
N ARG A 210 18.91 -5.53 15.26
CA ARG A 210 19.12 -4.96 16.61
C ARG A 210 19.99 -3.70 16.61
N ALA A 211 20.91 -3.59 15.66
CA ALA A 211 21.81 -2.45 15.58
C ALA A 211 21.09 -1.14 15.14
N PHE A 212 19.85 -1.24 14.65
CA PHE A 212 19.03 -0.06 14.35
C PHE A 212 18.34 0.52 15.59
N GLU A 213 18.22 -0.24 16.66
CA GLU A 213 17.52 0.19 17.87
C GLU A 213 18.27 1.31 18.58
N GLY A 214 17.50 2.27 19.13
CA GLY A 214 18.05 3.43 19.80
C GLY A 214 17.96 4.71 18.98
N VAL A 215 18.69 5.72 19.44
CA VAL A 215 18.72 7.07 18.83
C VAL A 215 19.96 7.19 17.95
N HIS A 216 19.73 7.26 16.64
CA HIS A 216 20.80 7.34 15.63
C HIS A 216 20.52 8.38 14.56
N ASP A 217 21.56 8.82 13.85
CA ASP A 217 21.41 9.58 12.61
C ASP A 217 21.20 8.60 11.44
N PHE A 218 20.00 8.62 10.86
CA PHE A 218 19.59 7.72 9.78
C PHE A 218 19.78 8.31 8.37
N ARG A 219 20.65 9.32 8.19
CA ARG A 219 20.85 9.92 6.84
C ARG A 219 21.31 8.92 5.78
N ASN A 220 22.06 7.89 6.16
CA ASN A 220 22.50 6.83 5.26
C ASN A 220 21.40 5.78 4.99
N PHE A 221 20.27 5.85 5.67
CA PHE A 221 19.12 4.96 5.53
C PHE A 221 17.84 5.69 5.10
N CYS A 222 17.94 6.81 4.42
CA CYS A 222 16.75 7.52 3.94
C CYS A 222 16.98 8.10 2.54
N ARG A 223 15.88 8.51 1.90
CA ARG A 223 15.94 9.45 0.79
C ARG A 223 16.04 10.86 1.37
N MET A 224 17.09 11.56 1.01
CA MET A 224 17.37 12.86 1.56
C MET A 224 16.41 13.93 1.01
N ASP A 225 15.65 14.55 1.91
CA ASP A 225 14.79 15.71 1.63
C ASP A 225 15.47 16.97 2.20
N ALA A 226 16.21 17.67 1.35
CA ALA A 226 16.99 18.83 1.76
C ALA A 226 16.12 20.06 2.07
N GLU A 227 14.87 20.10 1.63
CA GLU A 227 13.97 21.24 1.81
C GLU A 227 13.26 21.19 3.16
N ASN A 228 12.82 19.99 3.58
CA ASN A 228 11.88 19.86 4.70
C ASN A 228 12.51 19.26 5.97
N VAL A 229 13.64 18.54 5.84
CA VAL A 229 14.26 17.84 6.97
C VAL A 229 15.23 18.75 7.70
N LYS A 230 15.02 18.91 9.02
CA LYS A 230 15.93 19.68 9.91
C LYS A 230 16.90 18.78 10.67
N SER A 231 16.54 17.51 10.92
CA SER A 231 17.35 16.54 11.64
C SER A 231 17.12 15.14 11.09
N PHE A 232 18.18 14.38 10.92
CA PHE A 232 18.13 12.96 10.52
C PHE A 232 18.12 12.02 11.71
N THR A 233 18.21 12.55 12.94
CA THR A 233 18.14 11.75 14.17
C THR A 233 16.74 11.20 14.36
N ARG A 234 16.63 9.87 14.55
CA ARG A 234 15.38 9.17 14.85
C ARG A 234 15.62 8.17 15.97
N ASN A 235 14.53 7.89 16.70
CA ASN A 235 14.55 6.86 17.74
C ASN A 235 13.77 5.64 17.23
N VAL A 236 14.47 4.55 16.96
CA VAL A 236 13.89 3.24 16.66
C VAL A 236 13.75 2.48 17.97
N LEU A 237 12.51 2.21 18.36
CA LEU A 237 12.17 1.56 19.63
C LEU A 237 12.32 0.05 19.58
N GLU A 238 12.19 -0.52 18.37
CA GLU A 238 12.24 -1.96 18.13
C GLU A 238 12.51 -2.23 16.64
N CYS A 239 13.39 -3.19 16.38
CA CYS A 239 13.62 -3.70 15.02
C CYS A 239 13.89 -5.21 15.07
N THR A 240 12.88 -6.03 14.72
CA THR A 240 12.93 -7.49 14.81
C THR A 240 12.57 -8.15 13.49
N ILE A 241 12.88 -9.45 13.35
CA ILE A 241 12.47 -10.27 12.23
C ILE A 241 11.64 -11.43 12.75
N GLU A 242 10.39 -11.45 12.36
CA GLU A 242 9.36 -12.33 12.88
C GLU A 242 8.67 -13.10 11.76
N GLU A 243 7.98 -14.18 12.13
CA GLU A 243 7.16 -14.98 11.24
C GLU A 243 5.72 -14.45 11.19
N SER A 244 5.10 -14.49 10.01
CA SER A 244 3.68 -14.11 9.86
C SER A 244 2.79 -15.10 10.60
N HIS A 245 1.56 -14.67 10.92
CA HIS A 245 0.58 -15.47 11.66
C HIS A 245 0.35 -16.87 11.07
N ASP A 246 0.39 -17.01 9.75
CA ASP A 246 0.18 -18.29 9.04
C ASP A 246 1.50 -19.04 8.73
N GLY A 247 2.64 -18.53 9.18
CA GLY A 247 3.96 -19.12 8.98
C GLY A 247 4.49 -19.10 7.54
N LYS A 248 3.77 -18.48 6.60
CA LYS A 248 4.14 -18.49 5.17
C LYS A 248 5.13 -17.40 4.80
N LEU A 249 5.06 -16.27 5.47
CA LEU A 249 5.92 -15.13 5.25
C LEU A 249 6.69 -14.78 6.52
N MET A 250 7.79 -14.09 6.32
CA MET A 250 8.50 -13.35 7.36
C MET A 250 8.17 -11.87 7.24
N TYR A 251 8.40 -11.11 8.29
CA TYR A 251 8.39 -9.66 8.22
C TYR A 251 9.46 -9.03 9.10
N ILE A 252 10.01 -7.92 8.62
CA ILE A 252 10.80 -7.00 9.43
C ILE A 252 9.80 -6.12 10.17
N ASN A 253 9.80 -6.19 11.49
CA ASN A 253 8.99 -5.35 12.37
C ASN A 253 9.83 -4.15 12.80
N VAL A 254 9.36 -2.94 12.54
CA VAL A 254 10.05 -1.71 12.94
C VAL A 254 9.10 -0.78 13.65
N ARG A 255 9.38 -0.44 14.90
CA ARG A 255 8.64 0.56 15.67
C ARG A 255 9.55 1.72 16.03
N GLY A 256 9.10 2.95 15.84
CA GLY A 256 9.86 4.15 16.16
C GLY A 256 8.98 5.36 16.36
N THR A 257 9.52 6.41 16.98
CA THR A 257 8.76 7.64 17.28
C THR A 257 8.41 8.41 16.01
N ALA A 258 9.31 8.42 15.04
CA ALA A 258 9.12 9.01 13.72
C ALA A 258 10.10 8.37 12.73
N PHE A 259 9.81 8.48 11.44
CA PHE A 259 10.65 7.96 10.36
C PHE A 259 10.94 9.04 9.32
N LEU A 260 12.12 8.94 8.70
CA LEU A 260 12.51 9.74 7.55
C LEU A 260 11.88 9.17 6.26
N TRP A 261 11.92 9.95 5.21
CA TRP A 261 11.41 9.52 3.91
C TRP A 261 12.15 8.27 3.41
N HIS A 262 11.40 7.22 3.13
CA HIS A 262 11.88 5.90 2.71
C HIS A 262 12.77 5.14 3.73
N GLN A 263 12.84 5.57 5.00
CA GLN A 263 13.75 5.00 5.99
C GLN A 263 13.58 3.48 6.13
N VAL A 264 12.38 2.99 6.37
CA VAL A 264 12.12 1.55 6.58
C VAL A 264 12.49 0.73 5.34
N ARG A 265 12.24 1.24 4.14
CA ARG A 265 12.61 0.57 2.87
C ARG A 265 14.13 0.51 2.67
N CYS A 266 14.86 1.53 3.09
CA CYS A 266 16.32 1.52 3.07
C CYS A 266 16.89 0.54 4.09
N MET A 267 16.34 0.50 5.31
CA MET A 267 16.71 -0.48 6.34
C MET A 267 16.49 -1.91 5.83
N ALA A 268 15.31 -2.20 5.27
CA ALA A 268 14.98 -3.50 4.69
C ALA A 268 15.97 -3.90 3.59
N SER A 269 16.33 -2.97 2.69
CA SER A 269 17.30 -3.23 1.64
C SER A 269 18.67 -3.68 2.16
N VAL A 270 19.18 -3.00 3.19
CA VAL A 270 20.46 -3.36 3.81
C VAL A 270 20.36 -4.73 4.51
N LEU A 271 19.26 -4.99 5.24
CA LEU A 271 19.03 -6.29 5.87
C LEU A 271 18.98 -7.43 4.84
N PHE A 272 18.38 -7.23 3.66
CA PHE A 272 18.41 -8.24 2.60
C PHE A 272 19.80 -8.47 2.03
N MET A 273 20.62 -7.43 1.88
CA MET A 273 22.03 -7.60 1.47
C MET A 273 22.80 -8.43 2.48
N ILE A 274 22.55 -8.26 3.76
CA ILE A 274 23.15 -9.05 4.85
C ILE A 274 22.63 -10.49 4.78
N GLY A 275 21.32 -10.70 4.71
CA GLY A 275 20.72 -12.04 4.62
C GLY A 275 21.19 -12.84 3.42
N LEU A 276 21.48 -12.20 2.30
CA LEU A 276 22.07 -12.82 1.11
C LEU A 276 23.60 -13.08 1.24
N GLY A 277 24.21 -12.69 2.37
CA GLY A 277 25.65 -12.82 2.61
C GLY A 277 26.50 -11.89 1.74
N HIS A 278 25.89 -10.82 1.20
CA HIS A 278 26.59 -9.80 0.42
C HIS A 278 27.32 -8.80 1.32
N GLU A 279 26.74 -8.50 2.50
CA GLU A 279 27.31 -7.61 3.51
C GLU A 279 27.40 -8.33 4.86
N SER A 280 28.32 -7.84 5.73
CA SER A 280 28.38 -8.25 7.13
C SER A 280 27.27 -7.60 7.96
N PRO A 281 26.77 -8.22 9.04
CA PRO A 281 25.87 -7.56 10.00
C PRO A 281 26.42 -6.24 10.54
N THR A 282 27.74 -6.09 10.65
CA THR A 282 28.43 -4.87 11.11
C THR A 282 28.21 -3.66 10.21
N VAL A 283 27.80 -3.86 8.94
CA VAL A 283 27.58 -2.75 8.00
C VAL A 283 26.52 -1.78 8.50
N VAL A 284 25.56 -2.23 9.32
CA VAL A 284 24.55 -1.33 9.90
C VAL A 284 25.19 -0.31 10.82
N THR A 285 26.04 -0.76 11.75
CA THR A 285 26.77 0.14 12.66
C THR A 285 27.75 1.05 11.90
N GLU A 286 28.40 0.54 10.86
CA GLU A 286 29.28 1.35 10.01
C GLU A 286 28.53 2.47 9.27
N LEU A 287 27.30 2.20 8.80
CA LEU A 287 26.47 3.19 8.11
C LEU A 287 25.81 4.19 9.08
N LEU A 288 25.61 3.82 10.36
CA LEU A 288 25.12 4.73 11.40
C LEU A 288 26.24 5.62 11.96
N ASP A 289 27.48 5.21 11.83
CA ASP A 289 28.67 5.97 12.24
C ASP A 289 29.07 6.93 11.12
N LEU A 290 28.80 8.23 11.32
CA LEU A 290 29.07 9.27 10.32
C LEU A 290 30.56 9.63 10.20
N GLU A 291 31.40 9.26 11.16
CA GLU A 291 32.86 9.43 11.04
C GLU A 291 33.40 8.41 10.03
N ARG A 292 32.86 7.19 10.07
CA ARG A 292 33.24 6.12 9.12
C ARG A 292 32.56 6.27 7.77
N THR A 293 31.27 6.61 7.77
CA THR A 293 30.45 6.71 6.54
C THR A 293 29.72 8.05 6.48
N PRO A 294 30.43 9.14 6.16
CA PRO A 294 29.86 10.49 6.16
C PRO A 294 28.83 10.71 5.03
N ARG A 295 28.82 9.84 4.02
CA ARG A 295 27.95 9.94 2.84
C ARG A 295 27.24 8.62 2.60
N LYS A 296 25.93 8.70 2.28
CA LYS A 296 25.14 7.53 1.93
C LYS A 296 25.71 6.83 0.69
N PRO A 297 26.08 5.53 0.77
CA PRO A 297 26.38 4.73 -0.39
C PRO A 297 25.15 4.59 -1.31
N GLN A 298 25.38 4.49 -2.62
CA GLN A 298 24.29 4.23 -3.56
C GLN A 298 23.83 2.78 -3.48
N TYR A 299 22.57 2.57 -3.10
CA TYR A 299 21.93 1.26 -3.13
C TYR A 299 20.43 1.38 -3.45
N PRO A 300 19.83 0.35 -4.09
CA PRO A 300 18.42 0.35 -4.38
C PRO A 300 17.61 0.21 -3.11
N MET A 301 16.45 0.85 -3.05
CA MET A 301 15.48 0.66 -1.96
C MET A 301 14.69 -0.64 -2.16
N ALA A 302 14.30 -1.26 -1.07
CA ALA A 302 13.37 -2.38 -1.10
C ALA A 302 12.00 -1.94 -1.66
N PRO A 303 11.27 -2.83 -2.39
CA PRO A 303 9.98 -2.53 -3.00
C PRO A 303 8.95 -2.00 -2.00
N GLU A 304 8.10 -1.10 -2.45
CA GLU A 304 7.08 -0.46 -1.60
C GLU A 304 5.89 -1.35 -1.27
N HIS A 305 5.50 -2.25 -2.18
CA HIS A 305 4.27 -3.06 -2.07
C HIS A 305 4.26 -4.01 -0.86
N ALA A 306 5.44 -4.35 -0.34
CA ALA A 306 5.60 -5.22 0.82
C ALA A 306 5.55 -4.47 2.16
N LEU A 307 5.53 -3.12 2.13
CA LEU A 307 5.52 -2.29 3.34
C LEU A 307 4.10 -1.98 3.79
N LEU A 308 3.85 -2.18 5.07
CA LEU A 308 2.58 -1.91 5.73
C LEU A 308 2.79 -1.00 6.96
N LEU A 309 2.13 0.15 7.02
CA LEU A 309 1.92 0.88 8.27
C LEU A 309 0.97 0.05 9.13
N TRP A 310 1.52 -0.68 10.11
CA TRP A 310 0.78 -1.67 10.89
C TRP A 310 -0.05 -1.05 11.99
N ARG A 311 0.56 -0.19 12.83
CA ARG A 311 -0.07 0.45 14.00
C ARG A 311 0.48 1.84 14.21
N SER A 312 -0.32 2.66 14.90
CA SER A 312 0.06 3.97 15.41
C SER A 312 -0.36 4.08 16.87
N GLY A 313 0.56 4.51 17.74
CA GLY A 313 0.32 4.60 19.17
C GLY A 313 0.10 6.02 19.63
N TYR A 314 -0.83 6.17 20.57
CA TYR A 314 -1.21 7.41 21.23
C TYR A 314 -1.28 7.17 22.73
N ASP A 315 -1.28 8.24 23.52
CA ASP A 315 -1.67 8.16 24.91
C ASP A 315 -3.10 7.59 25.00
N LYS A 316 -3.22 6.41 25.63
CA LYS A 316 -4.49 5.67 25.73
C LYS A 316 -5.58 6.43 26.50
N THR A 317 -5.21 7.42 27.32
CA THR A 317 -6.19 8.26 28.00
C THR A 317 -6.87 9.25 27.06
N ARG A 318 -6.23 9.58 25.94
CA ARG A 318 -6.76 10.47 24.89
C ARG A 318 -7.32 9.71 23.70
N LEU A 319 -6.67 8.63 23.28
CA LEU A 319 -7.10 7.80 22.16
C LEU A 319 -6.55 6.36 22.27
N ASP A 320 -7.42 5.41 22.55
CA ASP A 320 -7.08 3.98 22.38
C ASP A 320 -7.40 3.54 20.95
N ALA A 321 -6.38 3.63 20.08
CA ALA A 321 -6.51 3.29 18.66
C ALA A 321 -6.85 1.79 18.42
N GLU A 322 -6.69 0.92 19.40
CA GLU A 322 -7.03 -0.52 19.32
C GLU A 322 -8.48 -0.81 19.73
N ARG A 323 -9.16 0.13 20.40
CA ARG A 323 -10.52 -0.02 20.94
C ARG A 323 -11.50 1.01 20.39
N MET A 324 -11.30 1.43 19.14
CA MET A 324 -12.21 2.35 18.49
C MET A 324 -13.55 1.66 18.18
N HIS A 325 -14.62 2.43 18.29
CA HIS A 325 -15.98 1.92 18.09
C HIS A 325 -16.25 1.51 16.63
N VAL A 326 -16.94 0.36 16.48
CA VAL A 326 -17.51 -0.13 15.23
C VAL A 326 -18.80 -0.88 15.58
N SER A 327 -19.90 -0.61 14.89
CA SER A 327 -21.15 -1.35 15.11
C SER A 327 -21.02 -2.81 14.64
N ASP A 328 -21.78 -3.73 15.27
CA ASP A 328 -21.78 -5.15 14.88
C ASP A 328 -22.09 -5.35 13.39
N GLY A 329 -23.04 -4.55 12.86
CA GLY A 329 -23.40 -4.60 11.45
C GLY A 329 -22.27 -4.14 10.51
N ALA A 330 -21.55 -3.08 10.89
CA ALA A 330 -20.38 -2.61 10.12
C ALA A 330 -19.21 -3.60 10.22
N LEU A 331 -18.99 -4.19 11.39
CA LEU A 331 -17.94 -5.20 11.60
C LEU A 331 -18.18 -6.44 10.72
N ALA A 332 -19.39 -7.00 10.72
CA ALA A 332 -19.75 -8.15 9.89
C ALA A 332 -19.57 -7.88 8.38
N GLN A 333 -19.89 -6.64 7.93
CA GLN A 333 -19.63 -6.23 6.56
C GLN A 333 -18.14 -6.12 6.25
N LEU A 334 -17.33 -5.60 7.17
CA LEU A 334 -15.86 -5.52 7.03
C LEU A 334 -15.25 -6.92 6.96
N GLU A 335 -15.65 -7.85 7.83
CA GLU A 335 -15.16 -9.22 7.83
C GLU A 335 -15.46 -9.91 6.49
N THR A 336 -16.70 -9.81 5.99
CA THR A 336 -17.10 -10.35 4.70
C THR A 336 -16.28 -9.73 3.55
N HIS A 337 -16.08 -8.41 3.59
CA HIS A 337 -15.31 -7.68 2.59
C HIS A 337 -13.85 -8.13 2.56
N VAL A 338 -13.19 -8.20 3.71
CA VAL A 338 -11.78 -8.61 3.83
C VAL A 338 -11.63 -10.08 3.41
N ALA A 339 -12.54 -10.96 3.84
CA ALA A 339 -12.53 -12.37 3.44
C ALA A 339 -12.63 -12.54 1.92
N GLY A 340 -13.51 -11.76 1.26
CA GLY A 340 -13.62 -11.74 -0.21
C GLY A 340 -12.34 -11.30 -0.90
N HIS A 341 -11.70 -10.25 -0.40
CA HIS A 341 -10.39 -9.79 -0.90
C HIS A 341 -9.29 -10.84 -0.71
N MET A 342 -9.21 -11.45 0.47
CA MET A 342 -8.25 -12.51 0.76
C MET A 342 -8.43 -13.69 -0.19
N HIS A 343 -9.68 -14.13 -0.41
CA HIS A 343 -9.98 -15.21 -1.36
C HIS A 343 -9.50 -14.85 -2.77
N ALA A 344 -9.84 -13.66 -3.27
CA ALA A 344 -9.44 -13.23 -4.61
C ALA A 344 -7.91 -13.19 -4.78
N GLN A 345 -7.17 -12.71 -3.79
CA GLN A 345 -5.70 -12.70 -3.84
C GLN A 345 -5.10 -14.11 -3.78
N ARG A 346 -5.66 -15.02 -2.97
CA ARG A 346 -5.23 -16.42 -2.92
C ARG A 346 -5.42 -17.13 -4.26
N VAL A 347 -6.57 -16.91 -4.92
CA VAL A 347 -6.82 -17.47 -6.26
C VAL A 347 -5.82 -16.92 -7.29
N ARG A 348 -5.54 -15.62 -7.27
CA ARG A 348 -4.53 -15.00 -8.15
C ARG A 348 -3.14 -15.57 -7.90
N ALA A 349 -2.74 -15.73 -6.65
CA ALA A 349 -1.47 -16.34 -6.28
C ALA A 349 -1.38 -17.79 -6.79
N ALA A 350 -2.41 -18.60 -6.59
CA ALA A 350 -2.45 -19.98 -7.06
C ALA A 350 -2.31 -20.09 -8.59
N ILE A 351 -2.96 -19.20 -9.36
CA ILE A 351 -2.82 -19.15 -10.83
C ILE A 351 -1.36 -18.85 -11.22
N LEU A 352 -0.71 -17.91 -10.52
CA LEU A 352 0.69 -17.56 -10.76
C LEU A 352 1.63 -18.71 -10.37
N GLU A 353 1.37 -19.42 -9.27
CA GLU A 353 2.11 -20.60 -8.83
C GLU A 353 2.04 -21.72 -9.87
N GLU A 354 0.86 -22.02 -10.42
CA GLU A 354 0.71 -23.00 -11.50
C GLU A 354 1.43 -22.56 -12.80
N THR A 355 1.34 -21.28 -13.13
CA THR A 355 2.08 -20.71 -14.27
C THR A 355 3.59 -20.88 -14.08
N TRP A 356 4.07 -20.56 -12.90
CA TRP A 356 5.47 -20.73 -12.54
C TRP A 356 5.91 -22.19 -12.62
N ALA A 357 5.16 -23.10 -12.00
CA ALA A 357 5.44 -24.54 -12.05
C ALA A 357 5.48 -25.09 -13.51
N HIS A 358 4.60 -24.57 -14.38
CA HIS A 358 4.63 -24.92 -15.82
C HIS A 358 5.94 -24.43 -16.48
N LEU A 359 6.37 -23.21 -16.22
CA LEU A 359 7.61 -22.65 -16.79
C LEU A 359 8.85 -23.42 -16.32
N VAL A 360 8.92 -23.77 -15.03
CA VAL A 360 10.02 -24.57 -14.47
C VAL A 360 10.07 -25.95 -15.12
N ARG A 361 8.93 -26.66 -15.23
CA ARG A 361 8.84 -27.96 -15.94
C ARG A 361 9.24 -27.84 -17.42
N SER A 362 8.84 -26.77 -18.09
CA SER A 362 9.19 -26.52 -19.49
C SER A 362 10.67 -26.27 -19.70
N ARG A 363 11.32 -25.57 -18.75
CA ARG A 363 12.77 -25.35 -18.76
C ARG A 363 13.52 -26.67 -18.54
N ALA A 364 13.13 -27.47 -17.55
CA ALA A 364 13.75 -28.76 -17.26
C ALA A 364 13.72 -29.70 -18.47
N ARG A 365 12.60 -29.74 -19.23
CA ARG A 365 12.49 -30.53 -20.48
C ARG A 365 13.47 -30.07 -21.56
N ARG A 366 13.78 -28.77 -21.64
CA ARG A 366 14.73 -28.21 -22.61
C ARG A 366 16.18 -28.49 -22.22
N THR A 367 16.50 -28.42 -20.91
CA THR A 367 17.86 -28.70 -20.41
C THR A 367 18.21 -30.17 -20.45
N CYS A 368 17.27 -31.10 -20.26
CA CYS A 368 17.50 -32.53 -20.48
C CYS A 368 17.82 -32.88 -21.94
N ALA A 369 17.50 -32.00 -22.89
CA ALA A 369 17.80 -32.19 -24.33
C ALA A 369 19.17 -31.60 -24.75
N SER A 370 19.82 -30.78 -23.89
CA SER A 370 21.13 -30.17 -24.13
C SER A 370 22.06 -30.45 -22.94
N SER A 371 23.12 -31.23 -23.18
CA SER A 371 24.07 -31.75 -22.18
C SER A 371 24.59 -30.75 -21.12
N ALA A 372 24.57 -31.19 -19.86
CA ALA A 372 25.66 -31.14 -18.87
C ALA A 372 26.22 -29.76 -18.41
N ASN A 373 25.41 -28.72 -18.27
CA ASN A 373 25.76 -27.58 -17.38
C ASN A 373 24.50 -27.07 -16.66
N ASP A 374 23.93 -27.94 -15.85
CA ASP A 374 22.69 -27.67 -15.13
C ASP A 374 22.99 -26.78 -13.91
N ARG A 375 22.55 -25.50 -13.99
CA ARG A 375 22.19 -24.78 -12.78
C ARG A 375 20.89 -25.43 -12.29
N ASP A 376 20.98 -26.16 -11.20
CA ASP A 376 19.88 -26.77 -10.48
C ASP A 376 18.68 -25.80 -10.40
N GLY A 377 17.46 -26.30 -10.68
CA GLY A 377 16.23 -25.50 -10.56
C GLY A 377 16.06 -24.83 -9.17
N SER A 378 16.69 -25.40 -8.12
CA SER A 378 16.78 -24.82 -6.79
C SER A 378 17.57 -23.48 -6.77
N THR A 379 18.62 -23.37 -7.58
CA THR A 379 19.44 -22.15 -7.70
C THR A 379 18.64 -21.01 -8.35
N LEU A 380 17.85 -21.31 -9.38
CA LEU A 380 16.99 -20.30 -10.01
C LEU A 380 15.84 -19.87 -9.10
N ALA A 381 15.21 -20.81 -8.38
CA ALA A 381 14.18 -20.48 -7.40
C ALA A 381 14.73 -19.57 -6.30
N ARG A 382 15.97 -19.82 -5.82
CA ARG A 382 16.67 -18.95 -4.87
C ARG A 382 16.97 -17.58 -5.44
N GLU A 383 17.49 -17.50 -6.68
CA GLU A 383 17.77 -16.23 -7.36
C GLU A 383 16.49 -15.41 -7.55
N LEU A 384 15.38 -16.04 -7.92
CA LEU A 384 14.08 -15.37 -8.13
C LEU A 384 13.39 -14.97 -6.84
N ALA A 385 13.44 -15.81 -5.80
CA ALA A 385 12.94 -15.44 -4.48
C ALA A 385 13.72 -14.24 -3.92
N ALA A 386 15.04 -14.22 -4.11
CA ALA A 386 15.87 -13.07 -3.73
C ALA A 386 15.52 -11.81 -4.55
N VAL A 387 15.16 -11.95 -5.85
CA VAL A 387 14.68 -10.84 -6.69
C VAL A 387 13.32 -10.33 -6.22
N THR A 388 12.41 -11.21 -5.86
CA THR A 388 11.05 -10.82 -5.43
C THR A 388 11.03 -10.19 -4.05
N CYS A 389 11.84 -10.67 -3.10
CA CYS A 389 11.89 -10.14 -1.75
C CYS A 389 12.74 -8.86 -1.62
N ALA A 390 13.85 -8.79 -2.35
CA ALA A 390 14.83 -7.72 -2.22
C ALA A 390 14.79 -6.72 -3.40
N GLY A 391 13.91 -6.91 -4.38
CA GLY A 391 13.88 -6.10 -5.58
C GLY A 391 15.21 -6.22 -6.35
N ASN A 392 15.74 -5.09 -6.82
CA ASN A 392 17.01 -5.06 -7.56
C ASN A 392 18.27 -5.31 -6.69
N VAL A 393 18.10 -5.72 -5.42
CA VAL A 393 19.23 -6.03 -4.52
C VAL A 393 19.89 -7.35 -4.86
N SER A 394 19.21 -8.26 -5.56
CA SER A 394 19.74 -9.57 -5.93
C SER A 394 20.72 -9.50 -7.10
N VAL A 395 21.88 -8.92 -6.86
CA VAL A 395 23.03 -9.11 -7.74
C VAL A 395 23.75 -10.38 -7.28
N ALA A 396 24.13 -11.26 -8.22
CA ALA A 396 24.95 -12.43 -7.88
C ALA A 396 26.14 -12.02 -7.00
N LYS A 397 26.41 -12.78 -5.93
CA LYS A 397 27.46 -12.47 -4.93
C LYS A 397 28.79 -12.10 -5.58
N SER A 398 29.14 -12.74 -6.70
CA SER A 398 30.35 -12.46 -7.50
C SER A 398 30.38 -11.08 -8.17
N ARG A 399 29.25 -10.39 -8.27
CA ARG A 399 29.12 -9.05 -8.87
C ARG A 399 28.74 -7.98 -7.84
N HIS A 400 28.58 -8.38 -6.58
CA HIS A 400 28.23 -7.44 -5.53
C HIS A 400 29.43 -6.57 -5.17
N GLN A 401 29.27 -5.25 -5.28
CA GLN A 401 30.19 -4.28 -4.72
C GLN A 401 29.73 -3.93 -3.30
N ARG A 402 30.62 -4.04 -2.32
CA ARG A 402 30.30 -3.74 -0.93
C ARG A 402 29.88 -2.27 -0.79
N LEU A 403 28.94 -2.01 0.13
CA LEU A 403 28.39 -0.66 0.33
C LEU A 403 29.47 0.40 0.55
N ARG A 404 30.49 0.09 1.33
CA ARG A 404 31.64 0.98 1.61
C ARG A 404 32.46 1.37 0.36
N ASP A 405 32.41 0.53 -0.68
CA ASP A 405 33.22 0.71 -1.91
C ASP A 405 32.39 1.32 -3.05
N ARG A 406 31.10 1.61 -2.80
CA ARG A 406 30.20 2.17 -3.81
C ARG A 406 30.32 3.69 -3.93
N PRO A 407 29.99 4.27 -5.08
CA PRO A 407 29.77 5.70 -5.20
C PRO A 407 28.77 6.17 -4.13
N THR A 408 29.00 7.36 -3.60
CA THR A 408 28.16 7.95 -2.58
C THR A 408 27.21 9.01 -3.16
N GLU A 409 26.14 9.30 -2.44
CA GLU A 409 25.24 10.41 -2.74
C GLU A 409 25.84 11.74 -2.27
N ALA A 410 25.32 12.85 -2.82
CA ALA A 410 25.68 14.18 -2.34
C ALA A 410 25.26 14.37 -0.88
N THR A 411 26.05 15.09 -0.08
CA THR A 411 25.72 15.39 1.32
C THR A 411 24.47 16.26 1.43
N PHE A 412 23.95 16.37 2.64
CA PHE A 412 22.80 17.24 2.93
C PHE A 412 23.15 18.70 2.62
N GLU A 413 24.33 19.14 3.03
CA GLU A 413 24.83 20.48 2.83
C GLU A 413 25.00 20.82 1.34
N GLU A 414 25.57 19.89 0.56
CA GLU A 414 25.68 20.02 -0.89
C GLU A 414 24.31 20.10 -1.58
N ARG A 415 23.34 19.31 -1.13
CA ARG A 415 21.98 19.34 -1.69
C ARG A 415 21.25 20.62 -1.29
N ARG A 416 21.39 21.05 -0.05
CA ARG A 416 20.78 22.26 0.47
C ARG A 416 21.31 23.50 -0.24
N ALA A 417 22.63 23.62 -0.43
CA ALA A 417 23.24 24.68 -1.20
C ALA A 417 22.70 24.79 -2.64
N ARG A 418 22.42 23.64 -3.29
CA ARG A 418 21.80 23.61 -4.63
C ARG A 418 20.33 24.06 -4.63
N VAL A 419 19.59 23.88 -3.54
CA VAL A 419 18.21 24.36 -3.41
C VAL A 419 18.20 25.87 -3.16
N GLU A 420 19.08 26.34 -2.28
CA GLU A 420 19.21 27.78 -1.94
C GLU A 420 19.77 28.63 -3.11
N SER A 421 20.43 28.00 -4.09
CA SER A 421 20.96 28.65 -5.28
C SER A 421 19.97 28.74 -6.46
N LYS A 422 18.78 28.16 -6.33
CA LYS A 422 17.69 28.23 -7.31
C LYS A 422 16.64 29.26 -6.93
#